data_7fc982c7efeaf553d93cbe1281dd4e68
#
_entry.id   7fc982c7efeaf553d93cbe1281dd4e68
#
_cell.length_a   1.000
_cell.length_b   1.000
_cell.length_c   1.000
_cell.angle_alpha   90.00
_cell.angle_beta   90.00
_cell.angle_gamma   90.00
#
_symmetry.space_group_name_H-M   'P 1'
#
loop_
_entity.id
_entity.type
_entity.pdbx_description
1 polymer ?
#
loop_
_entity_poly.entity_id
_entity_poly.type
_entity_poly.pdbx_seq_one_letter_code
_entity_poly.pdbx_strand_id
1 'polypeptide(L)'
;MKEVSIKIINQNEVAAIFKNRTDYVLKIVEDAFIKWANNEVLLPDKISQIFDQQTQNRINCMPATLLKDKVSGMKWVSVFPANALKSVPNVSGVMLLSEIKTGFPQAVIDGTLCTRMRTAAVGAVAAKYLARHHTRPTPPPAKFE
;
A
#
# COMPACT_ATOMS: atom_id res chain seq x y z
N MET A 1 -17.43 -29.84 -11.43
CA MET A 1 -16.57 -28.67 -11.42
C MET A 1 -16.07 -28.48 -10.00
N LYS A 2 -14.80 -28.10 -9.82
CA LYS A 2 -14.29 -27.80 -8.47
C LYS A 2 -14.85 -26.46 -8.03
N GLU A 3 -15.40 -26.40 -6.83
CA GLU A 3 -15.93 -25.16 -6.25
C GLU A 3 -14.80 -24.16 -5.99
N VAL A 4 -15.02 -22.89 -6.33
CA VAL A 4 -14.09 -21.79 -6.09
C VAL A 4 -14.62 -20.98 -4.91
N SER A 5 -13.89 -20.97 -3.81
CA SER A 5 -14.20 -20.15 -2.64
C SER A 5 -13.32 -18.90 -2.59
N ILE A 6 -13.91 -17.75 -2.28
CA ILE A 6 -13.22 -16.48 -2.12
C ILE A 6 -13.23 -16.09 -0.64
N LYS A 7 -12.06 -15.78 -0.09
CA LYS A 7 -11.95 -15.27 1.30
C LYS A 7 -12.23 -13.78 1.33
N ILE A 8 -13.03 -13.34 2.30
CA ILE A 8 -13.22 -11.93 2.60
C ILE A 8 -12.44 -11.62 3.88
N ILE A 9 -11.53 -10.66 3.82
CA ILE A 9 -10.69 -10.23 4.95
C ILE A 9 -11.02 -8.78 5.25
N ASN A 10 -11.67 -8.53 6.37
CA ASN A 10 -12.13 -7.21 6.76
C ASN A 10 -11.04 -6.37 7.44
N GLN A 11 -11.34 -5.09 7.70
CA GLN A 11 -10.39 -4.14 8.26
C GLN A 11 -9.85 -4.56 9.63
N ASN A 12 -10.66 -5.18 10.49
CA ASN A 12 -10.22 -5.62 11.81
C ASN A 12 -9.24 -6.79 11.72
N GLU A 13 -9.47 -7.71 10.81
CA GLU A 13 -8.55 -8.82 10.53
C GLU A 13 -7.22 -8.31 9.96
N VAL A 14 -7.27 -7.35 9.02
CA VAL A 14 -6.06 -6.69 8.51
C VAL A 14 -5.31 -5.98 9.65
N ALA A 15 -6.02 -5.26 10.51
CA ALA A 15 -5.40 -4.59 11.66
C ALA A 15 -4.73 -5.58 12.62
N ALA A 16 -5.37 -6.72 12.89
CA ALA A 16 -4.79 -7.78 13.72
C ALA A 16 -3.50 -8.36 13.12
N ILE A 17 -3.46 -8.54 11.78
CA ILE A 17 -2.27 -9.03 11.06
C ILE A 17 -1.10 -8.04 11.21
N PHE A 18 -1.35 -6.74 11.14
CA PHE A 18 -0.29 -5.72 11.18
C PHE A 18 0.07 -5.23 12.59
N LYS A 19 -0.66 -5.65 13.62
CA LYS A 19 -0.39 -5.25 15.00
C LYS A 19 1.06 -5.59 15.39
N ASN A 20 1.83 -4.58 15.81
CA ASN A 20 3.23 -4.71 16.21
C ASN A 20 4.18 -5.29 15.13
N ARG A 21 3.87 -5.10 13.86
CA ARG A 21 4.66 -5.64 12.73
C ARG A 21 5.21 -4.55 11.80
N THR A 22 5.54 -3.38 12.33
CA THR A 22 6.08 -2.26 11.54
C THR A 22 7.34 -2.65 10.78
N ASP A 23 8.30 -3.31 11.44
CA ASP A 23 9.54 -3.75 10.81
C ASP A 23 9.31 -4.75 9.68
N TYR A 24 8.33 -5.64 9.85
CA TYR A 24 7.93 -6.58 8.82
C TYR A 24 7.35 -5.86 7.59
N VAL A 25 6.54 -4.83 7.79
CA VAL A 25 6.00 -4.01 6.69
C VAL A 25 7.11 -3.26 5.95
N LEU A 26 8.07 -2.69 6.67
CA LEU A 26 9.24 -2.04 6.07
C LEU A 26 10.03 -3.02 5.20
N LYS A 27 10.30 -4.20 5.74
CA LYS A 27 11.02 -5.26 5.01
C LYS A 27 10.27 -5.69 3.74
N ILE A 28 8.96 -5.92 3.81
CA ILE A 28 8.16 -6.30 2.62
C ILE A 28 8.24 -5.24 1.53
N VAL A 29 8.17 -3.96 1.90
CA VAL A 29 8.23 -2.85 0.94
C VAL A 29 9.63 -2.75 0.33
N GLU A 30 10.67 -2.89 1.12
CA GLU A 30 12.06 -2.93 0.64
C GLU A 30 12.28 -4.12 -0.32
N ASP A 31 11.84 -5.31 0.06
CA ASP A 31 11.91 -6.52 -0.79
C ASP A 31 11.13 -6.34 -2.11
N ALA A 32 9.99 -5.62 -2.08
CA ALA A 32 9.24 -5.32 -3.28
C ALA A 32 10.00 -4.41 -4.26
N PHE A 33 10.76 -3.43 -3.78
CA PHE A 33 11.64 -2.61 -4.62
C PHE A 33 12.77 -3.45 -5.23
N ILE A 34 13.37 -4.36 -4.44
CA ILE A 34 14.41 -5.26 -4.94
C ILE A 34 13.85 -6.18 -6.03
N LYS A 35 12.68 -6.77 -5.81
CA LYS A 35 12.01 -7.61 -6.81
C LYS A 35 11.70 -6.84 -8.09
N TRP A 36 11.27 -5.58 -7.96
CA TRP A 36 11.01 -4.73 -9.11
C TRP A 36 12.29 -4.43 -9.91
N ALA A 37 13.38 -4.08 -9.23
CA ALA A 37 14.68 -3.86 -9.86
C ALA A 37 15.21 -5.12 -10.59
N ASN A 38 14.85 -6.31 -10.11
CA ASN A 38 15.23 -7.59 -10.72
C ASN A 38 14.26 -8.06 -11.82
N ASN A 39 13.30 -7.23 -12.26
CA ASN A 39 12.27 -7.61 -13.24
C ASN A 39 11.39 -8.81 -12.79
N GLU A 40 11.19 -8.97 -11.49
CA GLU A 40 10.37 -10.03 -10.92
C GLU A 40 8.92 -9.60 -10.67
N VAL A 41 8.58 -8.38 -11.07
CA VAL A 41 7.25 -7.76 -10.89
C VAL A 41 6.70 -7.31 -12.22
N LEU A 42 5.46 -7.69 -12.53
CA LEU A 42 4.67 -7.03 -13.55
C LEU A 42 3.91 -5.89 -12.90
N LEU A 43 4.17 -4.67 -13.33
CA LEU A 43 3.56 -3.47 -12.79
C LEU A 43 3.02 -2.60 -13.93
N PRO A 44 1.83 -2.91 -14.44
CA PRO A 44 1.16 -2.08 -15.44
C PRO A 44 0.84 -0.69 -14.89
N ASP A 45 0.66 0.28 -15.79
CA ASP A 45 0.25 1.61 -15.40
C ASP A 45 -1.10 1.60 -14.69
N LYS A 46 -1.23 2.46 -13.69
CA LYS A 46 -2.50 2.62 -12.98
C LYS A 46 -3.55 3.25 -13.90
N ILE A 47 -4.77 2.79 -13.79
CA ILE A 47 -5.92 3.42 -14.43
C ILE A 47 -6.61 4.30 -13.40
N SER A 48 -6.85 5.57 -13.75
CA SER A 48 -7.52 6.54 -12.87
C SER A 48 -8.83 7.00 -13.51
N GLN A 49 -9.92 6.83 -12.79
CA GLN A 49 -11.23 7.38 -13.12
C GLN A 49 -11.40 8.67 -12.32
N ILE A 50 -11.22 9.82 -12.96
CA ILE A 50 -11.36 11.13 -12.33
C ILE A 50 -12.79 11.62 -12.61
N PHE A 51 -13.57 11.78 -11.54
CA PHE A 51 -14.98 12.21 -11.65
C PHE A 51 -15.12 13.72 -11.76
N ASP A 52 -14.18 14.45 -11.17
CA ASP A 52 -14.19 15.91 -11.14
C ASP A 52 -12.75 16.44 -11.02
N GLN A 53 -12.37 17.29 -11.96
CA GLN A 53 -11.03 17.89 -12.03
C GLN A 53 -10.78 18.91 -10.90
N GLN A 54 -11.80 19.56 -10.38
CA GLN A 54 -11.63 20.56 -9.32
C GLN A 54 -11.43 19.89 -7.97
N THR A 55 -12.28 18.93 -7.64
CA THR A 55 -12.21 18.21 -6.35
C THR A 55 -11.20 17.09 -6.33
N GLN A 56 -10.72 16.65 -7.52
CA GLN A 56 -9.82 15.52 -7.67
C GLN A 56 -10.37 14.21 -7.11
N ASN A 57 -11.70 14.11 -7.02
CA ASN A 57 -12.37 12.86 -6.65
C ASN A 57 -12.11 11.81 -7.71
N ARG A 58 -11.53 10.69 -7.31
CA ARG A 58 -11.14 9.64 -8.25
C ARG A 58 -11.12 8.26 -7.62
N ILE A 59 -11.19 7.27 -8.49
CA ILE A 59 -10.90 5.88 -8.15
C ILE A 59 -9.73 5.41 -9.04
N ASN A 60 -8.77 4.76 -8.43
CA ASN A 60 -7.63 4.19 -9.12
C ASN A 60 -7.70 2.67 -9.08
N CYS A 61 -7.45 2.03 -10.23
CA CYS A 61 -7.16 0.61 -10.35
C CYS A 61 -5.66 0.43 -10.52
N MET A 62 -5.05 -0.36 -9.64
CA MET A 62 -3.60 -0.53 -9.58
C MET A 62 -3.26 -2.04 -9.58
N PRO A 63 -3.14 -2.65 -10.76
CA PRO A 63 -2.76 -4.06 -10.87
C PRO A 63 -1.27 -4.26 -10.60
N ALA A 64 -0.91 -5.44 -10.10
CA ALA A 64 0.48 -5.88 -9.98
C ALA A 64 0.55 -7.40 -9.86
N THR A 65 1.67 -7.98 -10.30
CA THR A 65 1.95 -9.42 -10.16
C THR A 65 3.36 -9.62 -9.64
N LEU A 66 3.50 -10.41 -8.59
CA LEU A 66 4.77 -10.91 -8.09
C LEU A 66 5.04 -12.28 -8.73
N LEU A 67 5.90 -12.31 -9.76
CA LEU A 67 6.10 -13.48 -10.62
C LEU A 67 6.61 -14.69 -9.86
N LYS A 68 7.63 -14.52 -9.04
CA LYS A 68 8.24 -15.62 -8.25
C LYS A 68 7.32 -16.08 -7.13
N ASP A 69 6.57 -15.18 -6.51
CA ASP A 69 5.63 -15.51 -5.45
C ASP A 69 4.31 -16.11 -6.01
N LYS A 70 4.14 -16.06 -7.33
CA LYS A 70 2.95 -16.57 -8.05
C LYS A 70 1.64 -15.94 -7.54
N VAL A 71 1.68 -14.65 -7.24
CA VAL A 71 0.54 -13.87 -6.75
C VAL A 71 0.28 -12.72 -7.69
N SER A 72 -0.95 -12.61 -8.15
CA SER A 72 -1.44 -11.48 -8.90
C SER A 72 -2.57 -10.80 -8.14
N GLY A 73 -2.72 -9.51 -8.35
CA GLY A 73 -3.83 -8.80 -7.72
C GLY A 73 -3.96 -7.38 -8.23
N MET A 74 -4.98 -6.73 -7.73
CA MET A 74 -5.18 -5.32 -7.96
C MET A 74 -5.66 -4.63 -6.69
N LYS A 75 -5.34 -3.36 -6.58
CA LYS A 75 -5.96 -2.47 -5.60
C LYS A 75 -6.93 -1.54 -6.30
N TRP A 76 -8.17 -1.56 -5.87
CA TRP A 76 -9.19 -0.60 -6.20
C TRP A 76 -9.30 0.40 -5.05
N VAL A 77 -8.88 1.64 -5.28
CA VAL A 77 -8.75 2.64 -4.20
C VAL A 77 -9.40 3.95 -4.58
N SER A 78 -10.31 4.39 -3.73
CA SER A 78 -11.00 5.68 -3.81
C SER A 78 -10.16 6.76 -3.13
N VAL A 79 -10.08 7.93 -3.74
CA VAL A 79 -9.45 9.14 -3.18
C VAL A 79 -10.45 10.29 -3.32
N PHE A 80 -11.03 10.71 -2.21
CA PHE A 80 -12.05 11.73 -2.13
C PHE A 80 -11.65 12.77 -1.08
N PRO A 81 -10.88 13.81 -1.45
CA PRO A 81 -10.30 14.76 -0.50
C PRO A 81 -11.33 15.46 0.40
N ALA A 82 -12.49 15.82 -0.15
CA ALA A 82 -13.56 16.50 0.59
C ALA A 82 -14.24 15.65 1.67
N ASN A 83 -13.97 14.36 1.72
CA ASN A 83 -14.51 13.47 2.77
C ASN A 83 -14.03 13.85 4.17
N ALA A 84 -12.86 14.49 4.29
CA ALA A 84 -12.36 15.00 5.56
C ALA A 84 -13.35 15.94 6.24
N LEU A 85 -14.08 16.74 5.46
CA LEU A 85 -15.11 17.67 5.96
C LEU A 85 -16.38 16.95 6.45
N LYS A 86 -16.54 15.67 6.11
CA LYS A 86 -17.72 14.85 6.43
C LYS A 86 -17.41 13.77 7.49
N SER A 87 -16.24 13.83 8.12
CA SER A 87 -15.76 12.81 9.08
C SER A 87 -15.77 11.39 8.54
N VAL A 88 -15.58 11.21 7.23
CA VAL A 88 -15.40 9.92 6.58
C VAL A 88 -14.01 9.80 5.96
N PRO A 89 -13.45 8.60 5.78
CA PRO A 89 -12.10 8.43 5.23
C PRO A 89 -11.95 9.04 3.84
N ASN A 90 -10.88 9.83 3.64
CA ASN A 90 -10.53 10.39 2.32
C ASN A 90 -10.06 9.32 1.36
N VAL A 91 -9.48 8.26 1.89
CA VAL A 91 -8.93 7.15 1.13
C VAL A 91 -9.49 5.86 1.70
N SER A 92 -10.11 5.07 0.85
CA SER A 92 -10.59 3.73 1.16
C SER A 92 -10.42 2.83 -0.06
N GLY A 93 -10.41 1.54 0.13
CA GLY A 93 -10.30 0.64 -1.00
C GLY A 93 -10.28 -0.82 -0.61
N VAL A 94 -10.27 -1.64 -1.64
CA VAL A 94 -10.14 -3.08 -1.51
C VAL A 94 -8.98 -3.58 -2.36
N MET A 95 -8.43 -4.72 -1.98
CA MET A 95 -7.48 -5.48 -2.80
C MET A 95 -8.12 -6.81 -3.19
N LEU A 96 -7.98 -7.16 -4.47
CA LEU A 96 -8.33 -8.47 -4.99
C LEU A 96 -7.04 -9.25 -5.22
N LEU A 97 -6.97 -10.48 -4.74
CA LEU A 97 -5.88 -11.40 -5.03
C LEU A 97 -6.38 -12.55 -5.88
N SER A 98 -5.56 -12.94 -6.85
CA SER A 98 -5.80 -14.10 -7.73
C SER A 98 -4.58 -15.00 -7.78
N GLU A 99 -4.81 -16.26 -7.93
CA GLU A 99 -3.79 -17.27 -8.21
C GLU A 99 -3.42 -17.20 -9.70
N ILE A 100 -2.12 -17.11 -10.03
CA ILE A 100 -1.72 -16.85 -11.43
C ILE A 100 -1.75 -18.10 -12.32
N LYS A 101 -1.81 -19.29 -11.75
CA LYS A 101 -1.81 -20.53 -12.51
C LYS A 101 -3.15 -20.81 -13.16
N THR A 102 -4.24 -20.48 -12.47
CA THR A 102 -5.62 -20.73 -12.92
C THR A 102 -6.39 -19.44 -13.15
N GLY A 103 -5.91 -18.31 -12.64
CA GLY A 103 -6.59 -17.02 -12.69
C GLY A 103 -7.74 -16.88 -11.68
N PHE A 104 -7.97 -17.86 -10.82
CA PHE A 104 -9.08 -17.80 -9.86
C PHE A 104 -8.85 -16.75 -8.78
N PRO A 105 -9.87 -15.94 -8.47
CA PRO A 105 -9.81 -15.02 -7.35
C PRO A 105 -9.77 -15.80 -6.04
N GLN A 106 -8.87 -15.42 -5.15
CA GLN A 106 -8.63 -16.10 -3.87
C GLN A 106 -9.14 -15.30 -2.68
N ALA A 107 -8.99 -13.97 -2.74
CA ALA A 107 -9.37 -13.12 -1.62
C ALA A 107 -9.78 -11.72 -2.06
N VAL A 108 -10.71 -11.14 -1.30
CA VAL A 108 -11.00 -9.70 -1.26
C VAL A 108 -10.60 -9.20 0.12
N ILE A 109 -9.72 -8.20 0.17
CA ILE A 109 -9.08 -7.72 1.41
C ILE A 109 -9.37 -6.23 1.56
N ASP A 110 -9.70 -5.75 2.77
CA ASP A 110 -9.71 -4.31 3.04
C ASP A 110 -8.34 -3.71 2.73
N GLY A 111 -8.33 -2.78 1.81
CA GLY A 111 -7.12 -2.11 1.32
C GLY A 111 -6.79 -0.80 2.02
N THR A 112 -7.65 -0.33 2.91
CA THR A 112 -7.53 1.00 3.54
C THR A 112 -6.29 1.08 4.40
N LEU A 113 -6.16 0.16 5.38
CA LEU A 113 -5.00 0.11 6.26
C LEU A 113 -3.73 -0.28 5.49
N CYS A 114 -3.80 -1.28 4.62
CA CYS A 114 -2.68 -1.68 3.76
C CYS A 114 -2.14 -0.50 2.94
N THR A 115 -3.03 0.34 2.38
CA THR A 115 -2.64 1.52 1.60
C THR A 115 -1.90 2.54 2.46
N ARG A 116 -2.35 2.78 3.69
CA ARG A 116 -1.69 3.70 4.63
C ARG A 116 -0.32 3.19 5.04
N MET A 117 -0.23 1.96 5.47
CA MET A 117 1.01 1.37 5.97
C MET A 117 2.08 1.25 4.88
N ARG A 118 1.72 0.75 3.68
CA ARG A 118 2.70 0.65 2.59
C ARG A 118 3.18 2.03 2.15
N THR A 119 2.33 3.06 2.17
CA THR A 119 2.73 4.42 1.77
C THR A 119 3.70 5.03 2.77
N ALA A 120 3.46 4.87 4.07
CA ALA A 120 4.39 5.26 5.12
C ALA A 120 5.72 4.50 5.01
N ALA A 121 5.67 3.19 4.75
CA ALA A 121 6.85 2.36 4.60
C ALA A 121 7.71 2.76 3.39
N VAL A 122 7.11 3.16 2.26
CA VAL A 122 7.86 3.69 1.11
C VAL A 122 8.66 4.93 1.50
N GLY A 123 8.05 5.86 2.24
CA GLY A 123 8.74 7.06 2.76
C GLY A 123 9.89 6.70 3.70
N ALA A 124 9.68 5.74 4.60
CA ALA A 124 10.70 5.30 5.54
C ALA A 124 11.88 4.57 4.84
N VAL A 125 11.60 3.73 3.85
CA VAL A 125 12.62 3.08 3.02
C VAL A 125 13.40 4.13 2.21
N ALA A 126 12.71 5.11 1.62
CA ALA A 126 13.39 6.21 0.93
C ALA A 126 14.30 7.01 1.88
N ALA A 127 13.83 7.32 3.09
CA ALA A 127 14.64 7.99 4.10
C ALA A 127 15.87 7.17 4.51
N LYS A 128 15.72 5.85 4.67
CA LYS A 128 16.82 4.94 5.00
C LYS A 128 17.99 5.03 4.01
N TYR A 129 17.70 5.15 2.71
CA TYR A 129 18.71 5.12 1.66
C TYR A 129 19.11 6.49 1.12
N LEU A 130 18.25 7.49 1.21
CA LEU A 130 18.45 8.79 0.56
C LEU A 130 18.66 9.94 1.53
N ALA A 131 18.33 9.78 2.83
CA ALA A 131 18.57 10.83 3.79
C ALA A 131 20.09 11.01 4.02
N ARG A 132 20.53 12.26 3.94
CA ARG A 132 21.91 12.59 4.29
C ARG A 132 22.10 12.39 5.81
N HIS A 133 23.05 11.59 6.20
CA HIS A 133 23.50 11.50 7.58
C HIS A 133 24.29 12.77 7.96
N HIS A 134 23.59 13.90 8.06
CA HIS A 134 24.16 15.04 8.74
C HIS A 134 24.09 14.76 10.24
N THR A 135 25.23 14.49 10.86
CA THR A 135 25.42 14.77 12.27
C THR A 135 25.16 16.27 12.45
N ARG A 136 23.93 16.67 12.81
CA ARG A 136 23.71 18.03 13.31
C ARG A 136 24.60 18.16 14.53
N PRO A 137 25.50 19.18 14.58
CA PRO A 137 26.17 19.52 15.83
C PRO A 137 25.04 19.76 16.85
N THR A 138 25.10 19.10 17.99
CA THR A 138 24.18 19.37 19.09
C THR A 138 24.26 20.86 19.39
N PRO A 139 23.15 21.62 19.33
CA PRO A 139 23.21 23.03 19.71
C PRO A 139 23.73 23.12 21.17
N PRO A 140 24.58 24.08 21.50
CA PRO A 140 25.06 24.22 22.85
C PRO A 140 23.85 24.39 23.80
N PRO A 141 23.92 23.86 25.03
CA PRO A 141 22.84 23.99 25.99
C PRO A 141 22.47 25.47 26.14
N ALA A 142 21.16 25.75 26.07
CA ALA A 142 20.65 27.10 26.28
C ALA A 142 21.14 27.59 27.66
N LYS A 143 21.90 28.68 27.68
CA LYS A 143 22.21 29.40 28.92
C LYS A 143 20.93 30.16 29.28
N PHE A 144 20.27 29.72 30.32
CA PHE A 144 19.23 30.54 30.99
C PHE A 144 19.98 31.54 31.87
N GLU A 145 19.93 32.80 31.49
CA GLU A 145 20.20 33.94 32.38
C GLU A 145 18.93 34.35 33.10
#